data_6d4830c1200eeee12c0e16f580b75375
#
_entry.id   6d4830c1200eeee12c0e16f580b75375
#
_cell.length_a   1.000
_cell.length_b   1.000
_cell.length_c   1.000
_cell.angle_alpha   90.00
_cell.angle_beta   90.00
_cell.angle_gamma   90.00
#
_symmetry.space_group_name_H-M   'P 1'
#
loop_
_entity.id
_entity.type
_entity.pdbx_description
1 polymer ?
#
loop_
_entity_poly.entity_id
_entity_poly.type
_entity_poly.pdbx_seq_one_letter_code
_entity_poly.pdbx_strand_id
1 'polypeptide(L)'
;MKHHTPLKPTLALISAWLLLVVGCGGESAIRPDDSPAERESVLLRMRYTIQVGAFSNIDNAVRLTASLERQGLDAYHFLHSSGLYKVRFENFRTKQAARSRALELQHRGIIDAFYIVEPNAYTADSRNGKARLREKIVRTAGRYVGVPYRWGGESPKTGFDCSGLTMVVYRLNGLDLPRSSRQQWKIGRRIDRSRLQKGDLVFFATSGGKRVSHVGIYTGGNKFLHAPGRGHRIQTSSLSSKYYSARYVGARSYL
;
A
#
# COMPACT_ATOMS: atom_id res chain seq x y z
N MET A 1 -57.40 49.58 -39.32
CA MET A 1 -57.28 50.45 -40.55
C MET A 1 -55.95 50.15 -41.21
N LYS A 2 -56.07 49.81 -42.55
CA LYS A 2 -55.05 49.80 -43.62
C LYS A 2 -53.86 48.80 -43.39
N HIS A 3 -53.92 47.62 -44.04
CA HIS A 3 -53.62 47.26 -45.43
C HIS A 3 -52.18 47.69 -45.83
N HIS A 4 -51.32 46.71 -46.14
CA HIS A 4 -50.97 46.32 -47.49
C HIS A 4 -49.93 45.14 -47.45
N THR A 5 -50.28 44.05 -48.06
CA THR A 5 -49.49 43.05 -48.77
C THR A 5 -49.12 43.58 -50.19
N PRO A 6 -48.40 42.82 -51.08
CA PRO A 6 -47.31 41.84 -51.02
C PRO A 6 -46.17 42.21 -52.03
N LEU A 7 -45.22 41.36 -52.25
CA LEU A 7 -44.67 40.99 -53.59
C LEU A 7 -43.55 39.92 -53.47
N LYS A 8 -43.82 38.78 -54.12
CA LYS A 8 -42.83 37.88 -54.75
C LYS A 8 -42.58 38.41 -56.16
N PRO A 9 -41.58 37.99 -56.96
CA PRO A 9 -40.89 36.71 -57.13
C PRO A 9 -39.38 36.89 -57.42
N THR A 10 -38.54 35.92 -57.63
CA THR A 10 -38.26 35.16 -58.83
C THR A 10 -37.15 34.13 -58.63
N LEU A 11 -37.35 33.04 -59.26
CA LEU A 11 -36.46 31.91 -59.50
C LEU A 11 -35.19 32.31 -60.24
N ALA A 12 -34.06 31.67 -59.90
CA ALA A 12 -32.99 31.40 -60.85
C ALA A 12 -32.31 30.06 -60.49
N LEU A 13 -32.64 29.08 -61.33
CA LEU A 13 -31.91 27.81 -61.46
C LEU A 13 -30.55 28.05 -62.10
N ILE A 14 -29.50 27.54 -61.49
CA ILE A 14 -28.25 27.20 -62.17
C ILE A 14 -27.78 25.81 -61.73
N SER A 15 -27.66 25.01 -62.76
CA SER A 15 -27.37 23.58 -62.80
C SER A 15 -25.90 23.26 -62.49
N ALA A 16 -25.75 22.08 -61.93
CA ALA A 16 -24.72 21.06 -62.20
C ALA A 16 -23.24 21.43 -62.09
N TRP A 17 -22.53 20.70 -61.25
CA TRP A 17 -21.51 19.76 -61.73
C TRP A 17 -21.11 18.76 -60.62
N LEU A 18 -21.37 17.52 -60.95
CA LEU A 18 -20.96 16.32 -60.22
C LEU A 18 -19.44 16.17 -60.37
N LEU A 19 -18.71 16.08 -59.28
CA LEU A 19 -17.37 15.48 -59.24
C LEU A 19 -17.34 14.43 -58.14
N LEU A 20 -17.52 13.20 -58.56
CA LEU A 20 -17.19 12.01 -57.81
C LEU A 20 -15.67 11.98 -57.60
N VAL A 21 -15.21 12.15 -56.36
CA VAL A 21 -13.87 11.72 -55.92
C VAL A 21 -14.10 10.54 -54.99
N VAL A 22 -13.91 9.34 -55.51
CA VAL A 22 -13.74 8.13 -54.73
C VAL A 22 -12.37 8.22 -54.07
N GLY A 23 -12.36 8.62 -52.81
CA GLY A 23 -11.21 8.53 -51.93
C GLY A 23 -11.43 7.42 -50.92
N CYS A 24 -10.86 6.25 -51.17
CA CYS A 24 -10.67 5.23 -50.10
C CYS A 24 -9.72 5.81 -49.04
N GLY A 25 -10.30 6.33 -47.96
CA GLY A 25 -9.60 6.66 -46.75
C GLY A 25 -10.24 5.86 -45.63
N GLY A 26 -9.60 4.77 -45.25
CA GLY A 26 -10.00 4.00 -44.06
C GLY A 26 -9.94 4.90 -42.84
N GLU A 27 -11.09 5.32 -42.37
CA GLU A 27 -11.28 5.99 -41.11
C GLU A 27 -11.12 4.93 -40.03
N SER A 28 -9.84 4.78 -39.55
CA SER A 28 -9.57 4.07 -38.31
C SER A 28 -10.32 4.81 -37.23
N ALA A 29 -11.51 4.32 -36.89
CA ALA A 29 -12.20 4.71 -35.69
C ALA A 29 -11.25 4.48 -34.51
N ILE A 30 -10.61 5.53 -34.01
CA ILE A 30 -9.97 5.56 -32.71
C ILE A 30 -11.10 5.28 -31.74
N ARG A 31 -11.19 4.02 -31.30
CA ARG A 31 -11.94 3.68 -30.10
C ARG A 31 -11.26 4.46 -28.98
N PRO A 32 -11.96 5.32 -28.25
CA PRO A 32 -11.43 5.80 -26.99
C PRO A 32 -11.28 4.55 -26.11
N ASP A 33 -10.05 4.18 -25.85
CA ASP A 33 -9.70 3.22 -24.80
C ASP A 33 -9.98 3.93 -23.46
N ASP A 34 -11.25 3.97 -23.09
CA ASP A 34 -11.74 4.38 -21.78
C ASP A 34 -11.51 3.24 -20.75
N SER A 35 -10.44 2.54 -20.90
CA SER A 35 -9.82 1.84 -19.80
C SER A 35 -9.22 2.93 -18.92
N PRO A 36 -9.75 3.20 -17.70
CA PRO A 36 -9.03 4.05 -16.76
C PRO A 36 -7.71 3.32 -16.55
N ALA A 37 -6.64 3.87 -17.10
CA ALA A 37 -5.29 3.41 -16.84
C ALA A 37 -5.23 3.26 -15.33
N GLU A 38 -5.24 2.02 -14.83
CA GLU A 38 -4.98 1.70 -13.44
C GLU A 38 -3.67 2.41 -13.16
N ARG A 39 -3.76 3.58 -12.53
CA ARG A 39 -2.58 4.25 -12.01
C ARG A 39 -2.01 3.27 -11.04
N GLU A 40 -1.03 2.53 -11.51
CA GLU A 40 -0.26 1.59 -10.71
C GLU A 40 0.33 2.43 -9.57
N SER A 41 -0.38 2.47 -8.45
CA SER A 41 0.08 3.20 -7.28
C SER A 41 1.28 2.43 -6.76
N VAL A 42 2.44 2.80 -7.29
CA VAL A 42 3.72 2.25 -6.84
C VAL A 42 3.81 2.55 -5.35
N LEU A 43 3.89 1.50 -4.55
CA LEU A 43 4.07 1.64 -3.12
C LEU A 43 5.30 2.53 -2.87
N LEU A 44 5.13 3.57 -2.06
CA LEU A 44 6.24 4.43 -1.72
C LEU A 44 7.29 3.59 -0.98
N ARG A 45 8.50 3.61 -1.49
CA ARG A 45 9.64 3.01 -0.77
C ARG A 45 9.90 3.82 0.48
N MET A 46 10.21 3.13 1.58
CA MET A 46 10.79 3.77 2.76
C MET A 46 12.07 4.46 2.32
N ARG A 47 12.13 5.76 2.50
CA ARG A 47 13.28 6.58 2.17
C ARG A 47 14.03 6.95 3.45
N TYR A 48 14.10 8.22 3.78
CA TYR A 48 14.76 8.67 5.01
C TYR A 48 13.76 8.65 6.16
N THR A 49 14.08 7.94 7.24
CA THR A 49 13.26 7.91 8.46
C THR A 49 14.07 8.44 9.64
N ILE A 50 13.38 8.98 10.64
CA ILE A 50 14.01 9.45 11.86
C ILE A 50 13.98 8.32 12.89
N GLN A 51 15.13 7.88 13.38
CA GLN A 51 15.26 6.92 14.48
C GLN A 51 15.64 7.67 15.75
N VAL A 52 14.87 7.48 16.81
CA VAL A 52 15.02 8.22 18.08
C VAL A 52 15.27 7.33 19.29
N GLY A 53 15.39 6.03 19.07
CA GLY A 53 15.71 5.10 20.16
C GLY A 53 16.19 3.76 19.64
N ALA A 54 17.00 3.10 20.48
CA ALA A 54 17.44 1.73 20.34
C ALA A 54 17.61 1.14 21.75
N PHE A 55 16.78 0.19 22.14
CA PHE A 55 16.64 -0.29 23.50
C PHE A 55 16.82 -1.80 23.58
N SER A 56 17.49 -2.30 24.61
CA SER A 56 17.49 -3.72 24.93
C SER A 56 16.15 -4.17 25.53
N ASN A 57 15.49 -3.28 26.29
CA ASN A 57 14.16 -3.53 26.84
C ASN A 57 13.07 -2.95 25.93
N ILE A 58 12.15 -3.83 25.50
CA ILE A 58 11.02 -3.46 24.65
C ILE A 58 10.10 -2.42 25.31
N ASP A 59 9.98 -2.39 26.64
CA ASP A 59 9.11 -1.44 27.35
C ASP A 59 9.52 0.00 27.12
N ASN A 60 10.81 0.26 27.01
CA ASN A 60 11.33 1.59 26.67
C ASN A 60 10.91 2.00 25.25
N ALA A 61 11.01 1.08 24.29
CA ALA A 61 10.57 1.34 22.92
C ALA A 61 9.06 1.58 22.85
N VAL A 62 8.26 0.79 23.57
CA VAL A 62 6.78 0.96 23.63
C VAL A 62 6.42 2.33 24.21
N ARG A 63 7.04 2.73 25.34
CA ARG A 63 6.76 4.03 25.97
C ARG A 63 7.12 5.20 25.06
N LEU A 64 8.29 5.13 24.42
CA LEU A 64 8.71 6.17 23.49
C LEU A 64 7.79 6.25 22.28
N THR A 65 7.43 5.11 21.68
CA THR A 65 6.47 5.08 20.56
C THR A 65 5.14 5.71 20.95
N ALA A 66 4.55 5.29 22.08
CA ALA A 66 3.28 5.85 22.55
C ALA A 66 3.38 7.36 22.87
N SER A 67 4.53 7.86 23.33
CA SER A 67 4.76 9.29 23.53
C SER A 67 4.76 10.06 22.22
N LEU A 68 5.44 9.54 21.20
CA LEU A 68 5.50 10.15 19.86
C LEU A 68 4.13 10.14 19.16
N GLU A 69 3.39 9.04 19.27
CA GLU A 69 2.03 8.93 18.73
C GLU A 69 1.07 9.96 19.35
N ARG A 70 1.16 10.23 20.65
CA ARG A 70 0.39 11.29 21.30
C ARG A 70 0.73 12.69 20.77
N GLN A 71 1.92 12.88 20.20
CA GLN A 71 2.33 14.11 19.52
C GLN A 71 1.93 14.14 18.04
N GLY A 72 1.16 13.14 17.58
CA GLY A 72 0.69 13.04 16.19
C GLY A 72 1.73 12.49 15.21
N LEU A 73 2.84 11.93 15.69
CA LEU A 73 3.87 11.34 14.84
C LEU A 73 3.52 9.87 14.52
N ASP A 74 3.68 9.46 13.25
CA ASP A 74 3.49 8.07 12.79
C ASP A 74 4.70 7.23 13.23
N ALA A 75 4.78 6.95 14.54
CA ALA A 75 5.87 6.22 15.16
C ALA A 75 5.60 4.72 15.21
N TYR A 76 6.65 3.93 15.10
CA TYR A 76 6.61 2.48 15.25
C TYR A 76 7.91 1.94 15.83
N HIS A 77 7.83 0.82 16.52
CA HIS A 77 9.01 0.12 17.02
C HIS A 77 9.08 -1.31 16.52
N PHE A 78 10.28 -1.87 16.46
CA PHE A 78 10.52 -3.21 15.95
C PHE A 78 11.81 -3.81 16.52
N LEU A 79 11.90 -5.15 16.56
CA LEU A 79 13.12 -5.86 16.88
C LEU A 79 14.06 -5.86 15.67
N HIS A 80 15.17 -5.18 15.79
CA HIS A 80 16.24 -5.15 14.78
C HIS A 80 17.11 -6.41 14.84
N SER A 81 17.86 -6.71 13.78
CA SER A 81 18.80 -7.85 13.73
C SER A 81 19.96 -7.77 14.75
N SER A 82 20.22 -6.59 15.29
CA SER A 82 21.17 -6.38 16.40
C SER A 82 20.65 -6.80 17.76
N GLY A 83 19.42 -7.32 17.88
CA GLY A 83 18.78 -7.63 19.15
C GLY A 83 18.15 -6.45 19.87
N LEU A 84 18.28 -5.22 19.34
CA LEU A 84 17.72 -4.01 19.94
C LEU A 84 16.35 -3.67 19.36
N TYR A 85 15.45 -3.15 20.20
CA TYR A 85 14.18 -2.55 19.81
C TYR A 85 14.42 -1.10 19.37
N LYS A 86 14.26 -0.83 18.07
CA LYS A 86 14.43 0.50 17.49
C LYS A 86 13.09 1.20 17.35
N VAL A 87 13.06 2.51 17.57
CA VAL A 87 11.90 3.37 17.39
C VAL A 87 12.17 4.31 16.23
N ARG A 88 11.26 4.35 15.26
CA ARG A 88 11.32 5.21 14.07
C ARG A 88 9.98 5.86 13.82
N PHE A 89 10.00 6.98 13.08
CA PHE A 89 8.78 7.65 12.64
C PHE A 89 8.99 8.38 11.32
N GLU A 90 7.88 8.63 10.64
CA GLU A 90 7.76 9.35 9.37
C GLU A 90 8.64 8.80 8.22
N ASN A 91 8.42 9.32 6.99
CA ASN A 91 9.11 8.88 5.77
C ASN A 91 9.34 10.10 4.86
N PHE A 92 10.58 10.51 4.67
CA PHE A 92 10.96 11.73 3.96
C PHE A 92 11.59 11.44 2.60
N ARG A 93 11.36 12.31 1.64
CA ARG A 93 11.97 12.19 0.31
C ARG A 93 13.47 12.46 0.31
N THR A 94 13.96 13.33 1.19
CA THR A 94 15.37 13.74 1.25
C THR A 94 15.91 13.63 2.68
N LYS A 95 17.23 13.42 2.79
CA LYS A 95 17.95 13.41 4.08
C LYS A 95 17.81 14.75 4.79
N GLN A 96 17.85 15.86 4.02
CA GLN A 96 17.74 17.20 4.56
C GLN A 96 16.36 17.43 5.18
N ALA A 97 15.25 17.03 4.52
CA ALA A 97 13.91 17.16 5.07
C ALA A 97 13.75 16.37 6.38
N ALA A 98 14.26 15.12 6.43
CA ALA A 98 14.28 14.33 7.65
C ALA A 98 15.08 15.01 8.77
N ARG A 99 16.27 15.57 8.44
CA ARG A 99 17.12 16.27 9.41
C ARG A 99 16.45 17.54 9.93
N SER A 100 15.89 18.36 9.05
CA SER A 100 15.19 19.60 9.44
C SER A 100 14.02 19.31 10.38
N ARG A 101 13.22 18.29 10.07
CA ARG A 101 12.12 17.85 10.94
C ARG A 101 12.61 17.34 12.28
N ALA A 102 13.68 16.55 12.31
CA ALA A 102 14.26 16.04 13.54
C ALA A 102 14.79 17.17 14.44
N LEU A 103 15.47 18.17 13.87
CA LEU A 103 15.96 19.33 14.60
C LEU A 103 14.83 20.19 15.16
N GLU A 104 13.74 20.39 14.40
CA GLU A 104 12.54 21.06 14.88
C GLU A 104 11.95 20.37 16.10
N LEU A 105 11.77 19.04 16.03
CA LEU A 105 11.22 18.25 17.13
C LEU A 105 12.15 18.24 18.36
N GLN A 106 13.45 18.21 18.13
CA GLN A 106 14.46 18.31 19.20
C GLN A 106 14.41 19.67 19.88
N HIS A 107 14.34 20.77 19.12
CA HIS A 107 14.21 22.12 19.67
C HIS A 107 12.91 22.30 20.49
N ARG A 108 11.84 21.60 20.10
CA ARG A 108 10.57 21.56 20.85
C ARG A 108 10.58 20.62 22.05
N GLY A 109 11.67 19.95 22.33
CA GLY A 109 11.78 18.97 23.42
C GLY A 109 10.93 17.71 23.24
N ILE A 110 10.51 17.40 22.01
CA ILE A 110 9.70 16.19 21.72
C ILE A 110 10.60 14.96 21.58
N ILE A 111 11.83 15.14 21.08
CA ILE A 111 12.85 14.11 21.00
C ILE A 111 14.18 14.63 21.54
N ASP A 112 14.95 13.76 22.19
CA ASP A 112 16.26 14.14 22.79
C ASP A 112 17.39 14.00 21.78
N ALA A 113 17.46 12.86 21.10
CA ALA A 113 18.48 12.54 20.12
C ALA A 113 17.87 11.82 18.92
N PHE A 114 18.52 11.93 17.78
CA PHE A 114 18.04 11.27 16.56
C PHE A 114 19.17 10.77 15.66
N TYR A 115 18.83 9.80 14.83
CA TYR A 115 19.65 9.33 13.73
C TYR A 115 18.80 9.29 12.46
N ILE A 116 19.33 9.82 11.35
CA ILE A 116 18.64 9.72 10.05
C ILE A 116 19.01 8.38 9.41
N VAL A 117 18.01 7.52 9.32
CA VAL A 117 18.14 6.24 8.63
C VAL A 117 18.01 6.49 7.15
N GLU A 118 19.06 6.22 6.43
CA GLU A 118 19.07 6.31 4.98
C GLU A 118 18.28 5.13 4.37
N PRO A 119 17.67 5.33 3.20
CA PRO A 119 17.16 4.22 2.45
C PRO A 119 18.34 3.32 2.14
N ASN A 120 18.54 2.28 2.95
CA ASN A 120 19.43 1.22 2.53
C ASN A 120 19.03 0.88 1.12
N ALA A 121 20.02 0.70 0.25
CA ALA A 121 19.79 0.22 -1.09
C ALA A 121 19.04 -1.12 -1.03
N TYR A 122 17.70 -1.05 -0.78
CA TYR A 122 16.78 -2.09 -1.11
C TYR A 122 16.72 -2.11 -2.63
N THR A 123 17.92 -2.29 -3.23
CA THR A 123 18.13 -2.36 -4.65
C THR A 123 17.42 -3.59 -5.15
N ALA A 124 16.15 -3.38 -5.49
CA ALA A 124 15.40 -4.29 -6.34
C ALA A 124 15.87 -4.20 -7.82
N ASP A 125 17.05 -3.68 -8.07
CA ASP A 125 17.55 -3.40 -9.43
C ASP A 125 18.20 -4.60 -10.11
N SER A 126 18.24 -5.76 -9.49
CA SER A 126 18.60 -6.99 -10.18
C SER A 126 17.36 -7.88 -10.35
N ARG A 127 17.30 -8.67 -11.42
CA ARG A 127 16.26 -9.70 -11.62
C ARG A 127 16.06 -10.57 -10.37
N ASN A 128 17.10 -10.76 -9.56
CA ASN A 128 17.07 -11.47 -8.28
C ASN A 128 16.64 -10.58 -7.09
N GLY A 129 16.59 -9.26 -7.22
CA GLY A 129 16.26 -8.35 -6.11
C GLY A 129 14.83 -8.49 -5.63
N LYS A 130 13.87 -8.62 -6.54
CA LYS A 130 12.45 -8.83 -6.20
C LYS A 130 12.24 -10.17 -5.50
N ALA A 131 12.84 -11.25 -5.99
CA ALA A 131 12.73 -12.57 -5.37
C ALA A 131 13.33 -12.58 -3.95
N ARG A 132 14.49 -11.97 -3.77
CA ARG A 132 15.12 -11.81 -2.45
C ARG A 132 14.26 -10.97 -1.49
N LEU A 133 13.64 -9.91 -1.98
CA LEU A 133 12.75 -9.06 -1.17
C LEU A 133 11.50 -9.84 -0.74
N ARG A 134 10.90 -10.64 -1.63
CA ARG A 134 9.78 -11.53 -1.32
C ARG A 134 10.12 -12.50 -0.19
N GLU A 135 11.26 -13.15 -0.26
CA GLU A 135 11.74 -14.05 0.79
C GLU A 135 12.02 -13.30 2.11
N LYS A 136 12.60 -12.09 2.05
CA LYS A 136 12.81 -11.26 3.24
C LYS A 136 11.50 -10.89 3.92
N ILE A 137 10.46 -10.52 3.17
CA ILE A 137 9.13 -10.19 3.70
C ILE A 137 8.56 -11.39 4.46
N VAL A 138 8.56 -12.57 3.86
CA VAL A 138 8.06 -13.80 4.50
C VAL A 138 8.87 -14.14 5.75
N ARG A 139 10.20 -14.05 5.68
CA ARG A 139 11.08 -14.31 6.84
C ARG A 139 10.85 -13.30 7.96
N THR A 140 10.66 -12.01 7.62
CA THR A 140 10.36 -10.98 8.61
C THR A 140 9.01 -11.25 9.28
N ALA A 141 8.00 -11.62 8.53
CA ALA A 141 6.68 -11.99 9.04
C ALA A 141 6.76 -13.21 9.99
N GLY A 142 7.57 -14.21 9.63
CA GLY A 142 7.78 -15.42 10.42
C GLY A 142 8.29 -15.16 11.84
N ARG A 143 9.03 -14.07 12.06
CA ARG A 143 9.52 -13.69 13.40
C ARG A 143 8.41 -13.33 14.39
N TYR A 144 7.21 -13.03 13.88
CA TYR A 144 6.07 -12.62 14.71
C TYR A 144 5.06 -13.75 14.96
N VAL A 145 5.31 -14.96 14.45
CA VAL A 145 4.47 -16.13 14.76
C VAL A 145 4.41 -16.34 16.27
N GLY A 146 3.21 -16.57 16.80
CA GLY A 146 2.97 -16.72 18.23
C GLY A 146 2.72 -15.42 18.99
N VAL A 147 2.98 -14.23 18.41
CA VAL A 147 2.63 -12.94 19.02
C VAL A 147 1.10 -12.80 19.10
N PRO A 148 0.54 -12.33 20.23
CA PRO A 148 -0.91 -12.17 20.37
C PRO A 148 -1.52 -11.20 19.38
N TYR A 149 -2.78 -11.45 19.00
CA TYR A 149 -3.59 -10.45 18.32
C TYR A 149 -3.97 -9.31 19.27
N ARG A 150 -3.89 -8.07 18.80
CA ARG A 150 -4.44 -6.89 19.48
C ARG A 150 -5.04 -5.95 18.45
N TRP A 151 -6.28 -5.54 18.66
CA TRP A 151 -6.92 -4.52 17.80
C TRP A 151 -6.13 -3.21 17.85
N GLY A 152 -5.81 -2.65 16.68
CA GLY A 152 -4.96 -1.45 16.58
C GLY A 152 -3.49 -1.70 16.89
N GLY A 153 -3.08 -2.95 17.13
CA GLY A 153 -1.71 -3.28 17.51
C GLY A 153 -0.72 -3.26 16.35
N GLU A 154 0.50 -2.80 16.64
CA GLU A 154 1.60 -2.69 15.67
C GLU A 154 2.94 -3.15 16.27
N SER A 155 2.92 -3.92 17.33
CA SER A 155 4.11 -4.18 18.11
C SER A 155 4.19 -5.63 18.59
N PRO A 156 5.40 -6.23 18.61
CA PRO A 156 5.56 -7.59 19.09
C PRO A 156 5.25 -7.75 20.58
N LYS A 157 5.31 -6.69 21.38
CA LYS A 157 4.99 -6.74 22.81
C LYS A 157 3.51 -6.66 23.09
N THR A 158 2.86 -5.67 22.49
CA THR A 158 1.44 -5.42 22.75
C THR A 158 0.52 -6.23 21.87
N GLY A 159 1.06 -6.81 20.80
CA GLY A 159 0.33 -7.56 19.79
C GLY A 159 0.16 -6.78 18.49
N PHE A 160 -0.36 -7.47 17.49
CA PHE A 160 -0.65 -6.91 16.17
C PHE A 160 -2.11 -7.13 15.79
N ASP A 161 -2.70 -6.17 15.06
CA ASP A 161 -3.83 -6.53 14.22
C ASP A 161 -3.34 -6.97 12.82
N CYS A 162 -4.26 -7.39 11.95
CA CYS A 162 -3.92 -7.95 10.65
C CYS A 162 -3.16 -6.96 9.76
N SER A 163 -3.59 -5.71 9.70
CA SER A 163 -2.97 -4.68 8.86
C SER A 163 -1.76 -4.02 9.51
N GLY A 164 -1.70 -3.94 10.82
CA GLY A 164 -0.51 -3.50 11.56
C GLY A 164 0.65 -4.47 11.37
N LEU A 165 0.38 -5.77 11.39
CA LEU A 165 1.39 -6.78 11.07
C LEU A 165 1.95 -6.60 9.65
N THR A 166 1.08 -6.50 8.65
CA THR A 166 1.52 -6.34 7.25
C THR A 166 2.28 -5.04 7.05
N MET A 167 1.80 -3.92 7.63
CA MET A 167 2.46 -2.63 7.57
C MET A 167 3.87 -2.69 8.15
N VAL A 168 4.02 -3.19 9.37
CA VAL A 168 5.34 -3.27 10.04
C VAL A 168 6.29 -4.17 9.26
N VAL A 169 5.82 -5.34 8.81
CA VAL A 169 6.65 -6.25 8.00
C VAL A 169 7.13 -5.57 6.72
N TYR A 170 6.28 -4.84 6.02
CA TYR A 170 6.64 -4.15 4.79
C TYR A 170 7.59 -2.98 5.05
N ARG A 171 7.32 -2.14 6.06
CA ARG A 171 8.21 -1.02 6.46
C ARG A 171 9.63 -1.51 6.82
N LEU A 172 9.74 -2.64 7.50
CA LEU A 172 11.04 -3.27 7.80
C LEU A 172 11.78 -3.77 6.55
N ASN A 173 11.07 -3.96 5.47
CA ASN A 173 11.62 -4.37 4.19
C ASN A 173 11.68 -3.21 3.17
N GLY A 174 11.54 -1.96 3.64
CA GLY A 174 11.73 -0.75 2.84
C GLY A 174 10.53 -0.34 2.00
N LEU A 175 9.32 -0.80 2.35
CA LEU A 175 8.08 -0.50 1.64
C LEU A 175 7.08 0.16 2.60
N ASP A 176 6.60 1.37 2.25
CA ASP A 176 5.68 2.14 3.08
C ASP A 176 4.23 1.72 2.80
N LEU A 177 3.73 0.77 3.58
CA LEU A 177 2.38 0.25 3.45
C LEU A 177 1.43 1.02 4.39
N PRO A 178 0.23 1.43 3.93
CA PRO A 178 -0.74 2.12 4.78
C PRO A 178 -1.21 1.30 5.98
N ARG A 179 -1.71 1.99 6.99
CA ARG A 179 -2.11 1.39 8.26
C ARG A 179 -3.26 0.39 8.17
N SER A 180 -4.30 0.68 7.41
CA SER A 180 -5.51 -0.14 7.40
C SER A 180 -5.58 -1.09 6.22
N SER A 181 -6.18 -2.28 6.42
CA SER A 181 -6.38 -3.27 5.35
C SER A 181 -7.17 -2.73 4.15
N ARG A 182 -8.10 -1.80 4.38
CA ARG A 182 -8.86 -1.15 3.29
C ARG A 182 -8.00 -0.21 2.46
N GLN A 183 -7.10 0.54 3.09
CA GLN A 183 -6.15 1.39 2.37
C GLN A 183 -5.12 0.54 1.62
N GLN A 184 -4.63 -0.52 2.25
CA GLN A 184 -3.74 -1.49 1.61
C GLN A 184 -4.41 -2.10 0.36
N TRP A 185 -5.68 -2.48 0.44
CA TRP A 185 -6.44 -3.02 -0.70
C TRP A 185 -6.55 -2.05 -1.89
N LYS A 186 -6.62 -0.74 -1.64
CA LYS A 186 -6.79 0.28 -2.68
C LYS A 186 -5.53 0.56 -3.49
N ILE A 187 -4.38 0.13 -2.99
CA ILE A 187 -3.07 0.33 -3.63
C ILE A 187 -2.47 -1.02 -4.02
N GLY A 188 -1.43 -0.99 -4.82
CA GLY A 188 -0.79 -2.21 -5.31
C GLY A 188 -1.50 -2.86 -6.51
N ARG A 189 -0.74 -3.59 -7.29
CA ARG A 189 -1.21 -4.25 -8.51
C ARG A 189 -2.06 -5.48 -8.16
N ARG A 190 -3.23 -5.61 -8.78
CA ARG A 190 -4.09 -6.80 -8.65
C ARG A 190 -3.36 -8.06 -9.12
N ILE A 191 -3.48 -9.15 -8.37
CA ILE A 191 -2.90 -10.44 -8.68
C ILE A 191 -3.99 -11.51 -8.63
N ASP A 192 -4.02 -12.33 -9.66
CA ASP A 192 -4.89 -13.51 -9.69
C ASP A 192 -4.39 -14.56 -8.69
N ARG A 193 -5.31 -15.29 -8.11
CA ARG A 193 -5.00 -16.32 -7.10
C ARG A 193 -3.99 -17.36 -7.60
N SER A 194 -4.05 -17.72 -8.87
CA SER A 194 -3.14 -18.68 -9.51
C SER A 194 -1.71 -18.14 -9.70
N ARG A 195 -1.54 -16.81 -9.64
CA ARG A 195 -0.25 -16.12 -9.83
C ARG A 195 0.36 -15.59 -8.53
N LEU A 196 -0.20 -15.99 -7.37
CA LEU A 196 0.31 -15.56 -6.07
C LEU A 196 1.77 -15.94 -5.88
N GLN A 197 2.56 -15.00 -5.42
CA GLN A 197 3.96 -15.18 -5.05
C GLN A 197 4.17 -14.80 -3.58
N LYS A 198 5.17 -15.41 -2.95
CA LYS A 198 5.57 -15.07 -1.58
C LYS A 198 5.66 -13.56 -1.39
N GLY A 199 5.15 -13.05 -0.27
CA GLY A 199 5.13 -11.62 0.02
C GLY A 199 3.95 -10.86 -0.60
N ASP A 200 3.12 -11.43 -1.47
CA ASP A 200 1.88 -10.78 -1.88
C ASP A 200 0.90 -10.73 -0.71
N LEU A 201 0.03 -9.72 -0.68
CA LEU A 201 -1.03 -9.63 0.32
C LEU A 201 -2.32 -10.25 -0.20
N VAL A 202 -2.94 -11.05 0.66
CA VAL A 202 -4.25 -11.68 0.43
C VAL A 202 -5.29 -11.04 1.34
N PHE A 203 -6.46 -10.74 0.79
CA PHE A 203 -7.50 -9.95 1.45
C PHE A 203 -8.80 -10.72 1.58
N PHE A 204 -9.50 -10.50 2.70
CA PHE A 204 -10.71 -11.22 3.04
C PHE A 204 -11.78 -10.28 3.61
N ALA A 205 -13.05 -10.69 3.48
CA ALA A 205 -14.22 -10.05 4.08
C ALA A 205 -14.70 -10.89 5.29
N THR A 206 -14.06 -10.68 6.45
CA THR A 206 -14.30 -11.48 7.67
C THR A 206 -15.32 -10.86 8.63
N SER A 207 -15.71 -9.59 8.43
CA SER A 207 -16.64 -8.86 9.30
C SER A 207 -18.08 -8.82 8.75
N GLY A 208 -18.43 -9.76 7.88
CA GLY A 208 -19.70 -9.75 7.14
C GLY A 208 -19.65 -8.89 5.87
N GLY A 209 -20.51 -9.19 4.89
CA GLY A 209 -20.58 -8.47 3.61
C GLY A 209 -19.39 -8.74 2.69
N LYS A 210 -19.19 -7.84 1.70
CA LYS A 210 -18.17 -7.99 0.65
C LYS A 210 -16.94 -7.09 0.82
N ARG A 211 -16.91 -6.25 1.87
CA ARG A 211 -15.83 -5.27 2.08
C ARG A 211 -14.61 -5.91 2.74
N VAL A 212 -13.42 -5.56 2.26
CA VAL A 212 -12.16 -5.95 2.90
C VAL A 212 -12.15 -5.53 4.37
N SER A 213 -11.90 -6.50 5.24
CA SER A 213 -11.79 -6.32 6.69
C SER A 213 -10.60 -7.07 7.29
N HIS A 214 -9.92 -7.90 6.49
CA HIS A 214 -8.80 -8.70 6.94
C HIS A 214 -7.74 -8.84 5.84
N VAL A 215 -6.48 -9.02 6.25
CA VAL A 215 -5.33 -9.15 5.36
C VAL A 215 -4.29 -10.10 5.95
N GLY A 216 -3.55 -10.78 5.07
CA GLY A 216 -2.40 -11.60 5.43
C GLY A 216 -1.33 -11.59 4.34
N ILE A 217 -0.13 -12.06 4.67
CA ILE A 217 1.01 -12.16 3.79
C ILE A 217 1.07 -13.59 3.23
N TYR A 218 1.01 -13.72 1.91
CA TYR A 218 1.15 -15.02 1.26
C TYR A 218 2.56 -15.58 1.44
N THR A 219 2.67 -16.81 1.93
CA THR A 219 3.94 -17.45 2.26
C THR A 219 4.37 -18.53 1.26
N GLY A 220 3.55 -18.75 0.23
CA GLY A 220 3.71 -19.88 -0.69
C GLY A 220 2.89 -21.11 -0.27
N GLY A 221 2.81 -22.13 -1.14
CA GLY A 221 2.13 -23.37 -0.82
C GLY A 221 0.66 -23.22 -0.42
N ASN A 222 -0.06 -22.26 -1.01
CA ASN A 222 -1.45 -21.96 -0.70
C ASN A 222 -1.69 -21.56 0.78
N LYS A 223 -0.66 -21.02 1.44
CA LYS A 223 -0.68 -20.60 2.84
C LYS A 223 -0.41 -19.10 2.96
N PHE A 224 -0.91 -18.49 4.03
CA PHE A 224 -0.67 -17.09 4.37
C PHE A 224 -0.51 -16.90 5.87
N LEU A 225 0.33 -15.95 6.26
CA LEU A 225 0.60 -15.58 7.65
C LEU A 225 -0.20 -14.33 7.99
N HIS A 226 -0.86 -14.34 9.14
CA HIS A 226 -1.74 -13.24 9.56
C HIS A 226 -1.95 -13.20 11.07
N ALA A 227 -2.52 -12.10 11.56
CA ALA A 227 -3.06 -11.97 12.91
C ALA A 227 -4.59 -12.15 12.84
N PRO A 228 -5.14 -13.33 13.21
CA PRO A 228 -6.52 -13.72 12.86
C PRO A 228 -7.61 -12.88 13.52
N GLY A 229 -7.48 -12.59 14.81
CA GLY A 229 -8.48 -11.88 15.60
C GLY A 229 -8.29 -12.07 17.10
N ARG A 230 -9.18 -11.49 17.90
CA ARG A 230 -9.12 -11.56 19.36
C ARG A 230 -9.06 -13.01 19.85
N GLY A 231 -8.28 -13.27 20.89
CA GLY A 231 -8.06 -14.59 21.48
C GLY A 231 -7.07 -15.47 20.70
N HIS A 232 -6.62 -15.04 19.54
CA HIS A 232 -5.67 -15.78 18.72
C HIS A 232 -4.28 -15.14 18.71
N ARG A 233 -3.33 -15.90 18.19
CA ARG A 233 -1.95 -15.47 17.94
C ARG A 233 -1.68 -15.45 16.45
N ILE A 234 -0.66 -14.70 16.05
CA ILE A 234 -0.16 -14.70 14.66
C ILE A 234 0.19 -16.13 14.28
N GLN A 235 -0.36 -16.56 13.16
CA GLN A 235 -0.22 -17.91 12.65
C GLN A 235 -0.30 -17.99 11.14
N THR A 236 0.00 -19.16 10.61
CA THR A 236 -0.20 -19.48 9.19
C THR A 236 -1.52 -20.24 9.02
N SER A 237 -2.30 -19.84 8.03
CA SER A 237 -3.56 -20.47 7.63
C SER A 237 -3.56 -20.85 6.16
N SER A 238 -4.44 -21.79 5.77
CA SER A 238 -4.60 -22.20 4.37
C SER A 238 -5.66 -21.36 3.66
N LEU A 239 -5.34 -20.93 2.42
CA LEU A 239 -6.31 -20.30 1.52
C LEU A 239 -7.43 -21.25 1.10
N SER A 240 -7.22 -22.57 1.20
CA SER A 240 -8.22 -23.60 0.88
C SER A 240 -9.11 -23.94 2.06
N SER A 241 -8.86 -23.43 3.28
CA SER A 241 -9.76 -23.68 4.40
C SER A 241 -11.16 -23.14 4.08
N LYS A 242 -12.20 -23.86 4.48
CA LYS A 242 -13.61 -23.50 4.25
C LYS A 242 -13.91 -22.05 4.67
N TYR A 243 -13.33 -21.61 5.80
CA TYR A 243 -13.52 -20.26 6.33
C TYR A 243 -12.92 -19.17 5.40
N TYR A 244 -11.65 -19.31 5.02
CA TYR A 244 -10.95 -18.27 4.24
C TYR A 244 -11.28 -18.33 2.76
N SER A 245 -11.49 -19.52 2.19
CA SER A 245 -11.89 -19.64 0.78
C SER A 245 -13.22 -18.93 0.49
N ALA A 246 -14.21 -19.09 1.38
CA ALA A 246 -15.50 -18.44 1.25
C ALA A 246 -15.48 -16.92 1.47
N ARG A 247 -14.41 -16.36 2.05
CA ARG A 247 -14.26 -14.94 2.38
C ARG A 247 -13.18 -14.24 1.58
N TYR A 248 -12.54 -14.95 0.67
CA TYR A 248 -11.47 -14.39 -0.15
C TYR A 248 -12.00 -13.30 -1.10
N VAL A 249 -11.42 -12.11 -1.04
CA VAL A 249 -11.77 -10.96 -1.90
C VAL A 249 -10.80 -10.83 -3.06
N GLY A 250 -9.53 -11.14 -2.85
CA GLY A 250 -8.49 -11.03 -3.86
C GLY A 250 -7.10 -10.82 -3.26
N ALA A 251 -6.15 -10.49 -4.13
CA ALA A 251 -4.77 -10.24 -3.72
C ALA A 251 -4.18 -8.98 -4.38
N ARG A 252 -3.11 -8.47 -3.76
CA ARG A 252 -2.32 -7.35 -4.27
C ARG A 252 -0.83 -7.66 -4.18
N SER A 253 -0.08 -7.29 -5.22
CA SER A 253 1.38 -7.23 -5.20
C SER A 253 1.85 -5.77 -5.14
N TYR A 254 2.91 -5.55 -4.41
CA TYR A 254 3.56 -4.25 -4.22
C TYR A 254 5.03 -4.28 -4.67
N LEU A 255 5.38 -5.34 -5.42
CA LEU A 255 6.75 -5.67 -5.84
C LEU A 255 6.88 -5.82 -7.34
#